data_f9e8566de886a329f89be3da74937818
#
_entry.id   f9e8566de886a329f89be3da74937818
#
_cell.length_a   1.000
_cell.length_b   1.000
_cell.length_c   1.000
_cell.angle_alpha   90.00
_cell.angle_beta   90.00
_cell.angle_gamma   90.00
#
_symmetry.space_group_name_H-M   'P 1'
#
loop_
_entity.id
_entity.type
_entity.pdbx_description
1 polymer ?
#
loop_
_entity_poly.entity_id
_entity_poly.type
_entity_poly.pdbx_seq_one_letter_code
_entity_poly.pdbx_strand_id
1 'polypeptide(L)'
;MLSLPRGIATVVRTVARLNVAVALAMLAFVLIPSFSQPAAAMNIQQIQSPGGIKAWLVEEHSVPLISLKYAFDGGNSQDPEGKAGVANFITAMMDEGAGDLKSEQYQERMEDLAMRMSYDDTKDSLYGSFETLSANRDKAAELLKLSVQHPRFDQDAVERIRQQLIANLIYADKDPGKVAMREWYAQAFAGHPYARPSSGTVDTVSKITRDDLLAYHKRIFARDNLKVVAVGDITPAELGKLIDDVFGGLPAKADLLPVAKTEPIPGGSQRVIDMGVPQSVAVFGLGAMPRMDPDFMTAFVVNHILGGGGFSAKLMEEVREKRGLAYSVYTYIQPDRYTSILVGSVATKNASMAESLDIIRKEMKKMAENGPTQADLDAAKSYLTGSYALRFDTNSKIASQLLGLMQEGFGPDYVETRNKKIEAITLADAKRVAARLLKPENLIVTVVGKPAGMKSVIPAALRPVAAPSRG
;
A
#
# COMPACT_ATOMS: atom_id res chain seq x y z
N MET A 1 35.10 72.31 -28.42
CA MET A 1 35.23 71.02 -29.10
C MET A 1 36.30 70.19 -28.32
N LEU A 2 35.90 69.34 -27.44
CA LEU A 2 36.78 68.47 -26.68
C LEU A 2 36.85 67.11 -27.39
N SER A 3 37.98 66.79 -28.00
CA SER A 3 38.22 65.53 -28.66
C SER A 3 38.51 64.45 -27.58
N LEU A 4 37.67 63.42 -27.52
CA LEU A 4 37.91 62.24 -26.69
C LEU A 4 39.16 61.46 -27.15
N PRO A 5 40.00 60.96 -26.27
CA PRO A 5 41.20 60.21 -26.64
C PRO A 5 40.87 58.91 -27.34
N ARG A 6 41.53 58.56 -28.42
CA ARG A 6 41.33 57.37 -29.30
C ARG A 6 41.29 56.04 -28.58
N GLY A 7 41.85 55.94 -27.33
CA GLY A 7 41.86 54.71 -26.54
C GLY A 7 40.49 54.32 -25.93
N ILE A 8 39.66 55.31 -25.54
CA ILE A 8 38.34 55.09 -24.91
C ILE A 8 37.32 54.57 -25.96
N ALA A 9 37.41 55.05 -27.19
CA ALA A 9 36.51 54.60 -28.27
C ALA A 9 36.72 53.11 -28.64
N THR A 10 37.93 52.62 -28.53
CA THR A 10 38.22 51.20 -28.80
C THR A 10 37.71 50.28 -27.68
N VAL A 11 37.88 50.67 -26.42
CA VAL A 11 37.35 49.89 -25.27
C VAL A 11 35.83 49.82 -25.29
N VAL A 12 35.14 50.93 -25.55
CA VAL A 12 33.66 50.96 -25.62
C VAL A 12 33.13 50.07 -26.76
N ARG A 13 33.80 50.06 -27.90
CA ARG A 13 33.42 49.18 -29.04
C ARG A 13 33.65 47.70 -28.75
N THR A 14 34.68 47.34 -28.00
CA THR A 14 34.99 45.94 -27.60
C THR A 14 34.01 45.45 -26.54
N VAL A 15 33.67 46.26 -25.56
CA VAL A 15 32.65 45.93 -24.55
C VAL A 15 31.26 45.80 -25.14
N ALA A 16 30.90 46.70 -26.08
CA ALA A 16 29.62 46.59 -26.79
C ALA A 16 29.50 45.34 -27.66
N ARG A 17 30.58 44.92 -28.32
CA ARG A 17 30.62 43.65 -29.12
C ARG A 17 30.55 42.43 -28.23
N LEU A 18 31.19 42.45 -27.04
CA LEU A 18 31.13 41.34 -26.06
C LEU A 18 29.74 41.17 -25.50
N ASN A 19 29.05 42.28 -25.17
CA ASN A 19 27.67 42.27 -24.69
C ASN A 19 26.66 41.77 -25.75
N VAL A 20 26.86 42.11 -27.01
CA VAL A 20 26.02 41.61 -28.12
C VAL A 20 26.27 40.13 -28.35
N ALA A 21 27.51 39.64 -28.26
CA ALA A 21 27.83 38.22 -28.40
C ALA A 21 27.27 37.38 -27.26
N VAL A 22 27.29 37.90 -26.00
CA VAL A 22 26.69 37.24 -24.84
C VAL A 22 25.17 37.22 -24.95
N ALA A 23 24.56 38.32 -25.41
CA ALA A 23 23.11 38.36 -25.64
C ALA A 23 22.64 37.43 -26.76
N LEU A 24 23.41 37.27 -27.83
CA LEU A 24 23.16 36.32 -28.91
C LEU A 24 23.35 34.88 -28.45
N ALA A 25 24.34 34.62 -27.62
CA ALA A 25 24.57 33.28 -27.03
C ALA A 25 23.45 32.89 -26.04
N MET A 26 22.95 33.85 -25.22
CA MET A 26 21.78 33.61 -24.38
C MET A 26 20.49 33.40 -25.17
N LEU A 27 20.30 34.16 -26.28
CA LEU A 27 19.15 33.97 -27.16
C LEU A 27 19.18 32.62 -27.90
N ALA A 28 20.38 32.14 -28.29
CA ALA A 28 20.58 30.81 -28.87
C ALA A 28 20.30 29.68 -27.88
N PHE A 29 20.58 29.88 -26.57
CA PHE A 29 20.28 28.92 -25.52
C PHE A 29 18.78 28.82 -25.22
N VAL A 30 18.01 29.90 -25.40
CA VAL A 30 16.53 29.92 -25.24
C VAL A 30 15.84 29.26 -26.43
N LEU A 31 16.49 29.21 -27.60
CA LEU A 31 15.96 28.64 -28.86
C LEU A 31 16.36 27.16 -29.07
N ILE A 32 17.05 26.51 -28.14
CA ILE A 32 17.19 25.06 -28.19
C ILE A 32 15.78 24.52 -27.89
N PRO A 33 15.06 23.96 -28.89
CA PRO A 33 13.83 23.25 -28.58
C PRO A 33 14.22 22.16 -27.61
N SER A 34 13.71 22.25 -26.39
CA SER A 34 13.72 21.12 -25.48
C SER A 34 12.93 20.04 -26.21
N PHE A 35 13.64 19.18 -26.94
CA PHE A 35 13.07 17.91 -27.36
C PHE A 35 12.79 17.16 -26.06
N SER A 36 11.62 17.43 -25.48
CA SER A 36 10.99 16.50 -24.59
C SER A 36 10.82 15.23 -25.41
N GLN A 37 11.78 14.32 -25.33
CA GLN A 37 11.52 12.98 -25.81
C GLN A 37 10.27 12.54 -25.07
N PRO A 38 9.20 12.13 -25.78
CA PRO A 38 8.08 11.51 -25.09
C PRO A 38 8.67 10.42 -24.22
N ALA A 39 8.39 10.45 -22.93
CA ALA A 39 8.79 9.36 -22.03
C ALA A 39 8.42 8.07 -22.77
N ALA A 40 9.42 7.27 -23.11
CA ALA A 40 9.18 6.04 -23.85
C ALA A 40 8.13 5.27 -23.06
N ALA A 41 7.03 4.90 -23.72
CA ALA A 41 5.97 4.13 -23.07
C ALA A 41 6.64 2.89 -22.46
N MET A 42 6.41 2.65 -21.18
CA MET A 42 7.00 1.51 -20.47
C MET A 42 6.59 0.22 -21.17
N ASN A 43 7.56 -0.49 -21.74
CA ASN A 43 7.29 -1.75 -22.45
C ASN A 43 7.09 -2.89 -21.43
N ILE A 44 5.86 -3.18 -21.08
CA ILE A 44 5.52 -4.27 -20.16
C ILE A 44 5.26 -5.53 -20.97
N GLN A 45 6.17 -6.48 -20.88
CA GLN A 45 6.08 -7.77 -21.59
C GLN A 45 5.36 -8.78 -20.69
N GLN A 46 4.40 -9.50 -21.26
CA GLN A 46 3.81 -10.67 -20.64
C GLN A 46 4.57 -11.91 -21.10
N ILE A 47 5.19 -12.61 -20.18
CA ILE A 47 5.97 -13.81 -20.48
C ILE A 47 5.32 -15.02 -19.80
N GLN A 48 5.59 -16.18 -20.37
CA GLN A 48 5.30 -17.47 -19.76
C GLN A 48 6.60 -18.29 -19.80
N SER A 49 7.02 -18.78 -18.63
CA SER A 49 8.18 -19.64 -18.54
C SER A 49 7.96 -20.98 -19.24
N PRO A 50 9.01 -21.74 -19.56
CA PRO A 50 8.90 -23.11 -20.03
C PRO A 50 8.06 -24.01 -19.12
N GLY A 51 8.13 -23.81 -17.79
CA GLY A 51 7.32 -24.51 -16.78
C GLY A 51 5.89 -24.00 -16.64
N GLY A 52 5.49 -22.99 -17.43
CA GLY A 52 4.12 -22.47 -17.47
C GLY A 52 3.82 -21.34 -16.47
N ILE A 53 4.79 -20.83 -15.72
CA ILE A 53 4.61 -19.72 -14.78
C ILE A 53 4.49 -18.41 -15.56
N LYS A 54 3.45 -17.63 -15.29
CA LYS A 54 3.24 -16.33 -15.93
C LYS A 54 3.91 -15.21 -15.14
N ALA A 55 4.55 -14.28 -15.86
CA ALA A 55 5.16 -13.11 -15.26
C ALA A 55 5.01 -11.87 -16.16
N TRP A 56 5.14 -10.69 -15.58
CA TRP A 56 5.36 -9.45 -16.32
C TRP A 56 6.82 -9.02 -16.20
N LEU A 57 7.37 -8.49 -17.29
CA LEU A 57 8.75 -8.01 -17.37
C LEU A 57 8.80 -6.60 -17.93
N VAL A 58 9.60 -5.77 -17.29
CA VAL A 58 10.13 -4.53 -17.87
C VAL A 58 11.64 -4.64 -17.94
N GLU A 59 12.20 -4.74 -19.15
CA GLU A 59 13.65 -4.74 -19.34
C GLU A 59 14.21 -3.33 -19.12
N GLU A 60 15.21 -3.20 -18.26
CA GLU A 60 15.91 -1.96 -17.95
C GLU A 60 17.40 -2.27 -17.72
N HIS A 61 18.22 -1.98 -18.73
CA HIS A 61 19.63 -2.37 -18.75
C HIS A 61 20.60 -1.24 -18.37
N SER A 62 20.09 -0.05 -18.01
CA SER A 62 20.95 1.08 -17.63
C SER A 62 21.62 0.90 -16.28
N VAL A 63 21.04 0.09 -15.39
CA VAL A 63 21.57 -0.27 -14.09
C VAL A 63 21.64 -1.79 -13.98
N PRO A 64 22.77 -2.39 -13.60
CA PRO A 64 22.95 -3.84 -13.50
C PRO A 64 22.24 -4.41 -12.25
N LEU A 65 20.94 -4.18 -12.14
CA LEU A 65 20.11 -4.56 -10.99
C LEU A 65 18.82 -5.23 -11.48
N ILE A 66 18.43 -6.29 -10.81
CA ILE A 66 17.17 -6.99 -11.03
C ILE A 66 16.31 -6.82 -9.78
N SER A 67 15.07 -6.35 -9.93
CA SER A 67 14.05 -6.31 -8.90
C SER A 67 12.93 -7.26 -9.28
N LEU A 68 12.74 -8.31 -8.48
CA LEU A 68 11.66 -9.28 -8.61
C LEU A 68 10.68 -9.08 -7.46
N LYS A 69 9.41 -8.88 -7.78
CA LYS A 69 8.31 -8.86 -6.81
C LYS A 69 7.37 -10.00 -7.15
N TYR A 70 6.91 -10.70 -6.14
CA TYR A 70 5.97 -11.79 -6.33
C TYR A 70 4.96 -11.84 -5.19
N ALA A 71 3.84 -12.49 -5.42
CA ALA A 71 2.81 -12.65 -4.42
C ALA A 71 2.09 -13.99 -4.58
N PHE A 72 1.72 -14.53 -3.43
CA PHE A 72 0.79 -15.65 -3.33
C PHE A 72 -0.54 -15.14 -2.77
N ASP A 73 -1.66 -15.55 -3.34
CA ASP A 73 -2.97 -15.30 -2.74
C ASP A 73 -3.06 -16.06 -1.41
N GLY A 74 -3.61 -15.44 -0.36
CA GLY A 74 -3.69 -16.06 0.95
C GLY A 74 -3.71 -15.05 2.09
N GLY A 75 -2.57 -14.63 2.58
CA GLY A 75 -2.44 -13.67 3.66
C GLY A 75 -3.05 -14.14 4.99
N ASN A 76 -3.29 -13.19 5.90
CA ASN A 76 -3.80 -13.52 7.23
C ASN A 76 -5.29 -13.93 7.27
N SER A 77 -6.04 -13.76 6.17
CA SER A 77 -7.38 -14.35 6.05
C SER A 77 -7.35 -15.89 6.06
N GLN A 78 -6.19 -16.47 5.76
CA GLN A 78 -5.93 -17.90 5.75
C GLN A 78 -5.36 -18.45 7.07
N ASP A 79 -5.17 -17.61 8.08
CA ASP A 79 -4.71 -18.08 9.39
C ASP A 79 -5.71 -19.08 9.98
N PRO A 80 -5.26 -20.17 10.60
CA PRO A 80 -6.13 -21.11 11.28
C PRO A 80 -6.89 -20.44 12.44
N GLU A 81 -8.07 -20.96 12.76
CA GLU A 81 -8.83 -20.49 13.91
C GLU A 81 -8.01 -20.62 15.19
N GLY A 82 -8.02 -19.57 16.02
CA GLY A 82 -7.25 -19.48 17.26
C GLY A 82 -5.76 -19.24 17.08
N LYS A 83 -5.26 -19.14 15.83
CA LYS A 83 -3.84 -18.92 15.52
C LYS A 83 -3.62 -17.71 14.62
N ALA A 84 -4.37 -16.64 14.84
CA ALA A 84 -4.15 -15.38 14.14
C ALA A 84 -2.69 -14.92 14.29
N GLY A 85 -2.08 -14.48 13.18
CA GLY A 85 -0.69 -14.07 13.10
C GLY A 85 0.26 -15.13 12.50
N VAL A 86 -0.24 -16.28 12.00
CA VAL A 86 0.61 -17.27 11.31
C VAL A 86 1.19 -16.68 10.03
N ALA A 87 0.40 -15.98 9.22
CA ALA A 87 0.89 -15.31 8.01
C ALA A 87 2.00 -14.30 8.32
N ASN A 88 1.81 -13.49 9.35
CA ASN A 88 2.82 -12.52 9.78
C ASN A 88 4.07 -13.20 10.36
N PHE A 89 3.89 -14.29 11.09
CA PHE A 89 5.02 -15.03 11.64
C PHE A 89 5.86 -15.67 10.53
N ILE A 90 5.23 -16.31 9.53
CA ILE A 90 5.97 -16.95 8.44
C ILE A 90 6.76 -15.93 7.63
N THR A 91 6.25 -14.73 7.39
CA THR A 91 7.00 -13.69 6.67
C THR A 91 8.28 -13.29 7.40
N ALA A 92 8.26 -13.29 8.74
CA ALA A 92 9.44 -13.02 9.56
C ALA A 92 10.40 -14.22 9.68
N MET A 93 10.03 -15.37 9.14
CA MET A 93 10.84 -16.59 9.22
C MET A 93 11.49 -17.01 7.90
N MET A 94 11.07 -16.42 6.79
CA MET A 94 11.49 -16.88 5.45
C MET A 94 12.96 -16.64 5.13
N ASP A 95 13.64 -15.76 5.85
CA ASP A 95 15.08 -15.49 5.76
C ASP A 95 15.88 -16.03 6.94
N GLU A 96 15.22 -16.81 7.81
CA GLU A 96 15.80 -17.39 9.03
C GLU A 96 16.39 -18.81 8.82
N GLY A 97 16.93 -19.03 7.62
CA GLY A 97 17.57 -20.29 7.21
C GLY A 97 16.73 -21.12 6.26
N ALA A 98 17.38 -21.74 5.29
CA ALA A 98 16.75 -22.55 4.25
C ALA A 98 17.70 -23.65 3.74
N GLY A 99 17.15 -24.80 3.32
CA GLY A 99 17.92 -25.97 2.90
C GLY A 99 18.86 -26.42 4.01
N ASP A 100 20.16 -26.48 3.72
CA ASP A 100 21.20 -26.86 4.69
C ASP A 100 21.76 -25.66 5.48
N LEU A 101 21.41 -24.42 5.08
CA LEU A 101 21.91 -23.19 5.68
C LEU A 101 21.06 -22.81 6.89
N LYS A 102 21.69 -22.68 8.06
CA LYS A 102 21.07 -22.08 9.25
C LYS A 102 20.96 -20.56 9.07
N SER A 103 20.20 -19.90 9.94
CA SER A 103 19.91 -18.46 9.90
C SER A 103 21.16 -17.61 9.65
N GLU A 104 22.20 -17.71 10.47
CA GLU A 104 23.45 -16.94 10.34
C GLU A 104 24.13 -17.16 8.99
N GLN A 105 24.27 -18.42 8.56
CA GLN A 105 24.89 -18.78 7.28
C GLN A 105 24.05 -18.27 6.09
N TYR A 106 22.73 -18.26 6.22
CA TYR A 106 21.83 -17.76 5.19
C TYR A 106 21.97 -16.25 5.03
N GLN A 107 22.00 -15.52 6.14
CA GLN A 107 22.18 -14.06 6.16
C GLN A 107 23.56 -13.65 5.62
N GLU A 108 24.64 -14.32 6.05
CA GLU A 108 26.00 -14.11 5.53
C GLU A 108 26.03 -14.30 4.00
N ARG A 109 25.35 -15.35 3.51
CA ARG A 109 25.30 -15.59 2.05
C ARG A 109 24.51 -14.53 1.30
N MET A 110 23.44 -13.99 1.89
CA MET A 110 22.71 -12.86 1.31
C MET A 110 23.59 -11.61 1.21
N GLU A 111 24.37 -11.32 2.24
CA GLU A 111 25.30 -10.18 2.26
C GLU A 111 26.41 -10.35 1.19
N ASP A 112 27.05 -11.51 1.11
CA ASP A 112 28.07 -11.83 0.12
C ASP A 112 27.58 -11.62 -1.32
N LEU A 113 26.31 -11.89 -1.58
CA LEU A 113 25.68 -11.76 -2.89
C LEU A 113 25.09 -10.38 -3.16
N ALA A 114 25.21 -9.44 -2.21
CA ALA A 114 24.50 -8.16 -2.25
C ALA A 114 23.00 -8.35 -2.57
N MET A 115 22.43 -9.42 -2.06
CA MET A 115 21.03 -9.78 -2.22
C MET A 115 20.19 -9.11 -1.14
N ARG A 116 19.05 -8.57 -1.53
CA ARG A 116 18.00 -8.13 -0.61
C ARG A 116 16.76 -8.96 -0.83
N MET A 117 16.22 -9.44 0.26
CA MET A 117 14.98 -10.20 0.26
C MET A 117 14.11 -9.74 1.44
N SER A 118 12.82 -9.68 1.23
CA SER A 118 11.86 -9.43 2.29
C SER A 118 10.52 -10.07 1.96
N TYR A 119 9.79 -10.40 3.01
CA TYR A 119 8.43 -10.89 2.91
C TYR A 119 7.50 -10.01 3.73
N ASP A 120 6.25 -9.91 3.29
CA ASP A 120 5.20 -9.15 3.97
C ASP A 120 3.85 -9.82 3.74
N ASP A 121 2.88 -9.56 4.62
CA ASP A 121 1.54 -10.09 4.48
C ASP A 121 0.48 -8.98 4.50
N THR A 122 -0.61 -9.26 3.82
CA THR A 122 -1.84 -8.49 3.92
C THR A 122 -2.98 -9.43 4.31
N LYS A 123 -4.21 -8.92 4.28
CA LYS A 123 -5.37 -9.78 4.53
C LYS A 123 -5.48 -10.91 3.52
N ASP A 124 -5.12 -10.67 2.27
CA ASP A 124 -5.43 -11.58 1.16
C ASP A 124 -4.22 -12.09 0.39
N SER A 125 -3.02 -11.65 0.76
CA SER A 125 -1.82 -12.01 0.01
C SER A 125 -0.58 -12.04 0.90
N LEU A 126 0.33 -12.91 0.52
CA LEU A 126 1.70 -12.93 1.01
C LEU A 126 2.60 -12.44 -0.13
N TYR A 127 3.42 -11.45 0.16
CA TYR A 127 4.33 -10.81 -0.80
C TYR A 127 5.76 -11.22 -0.55
N GLY A 128 6.52 -11.39 -1.62
CA GLY A 128 7.95 -11.50 -1.60
C GLY A 128 8.62 -10.45 -2.47
N SER A 129 9.76 -9.99 -2.02
CA SER A 129 10.63 -9.05 -2.71
C SER A 129 12.02 -9.63 -2.80
N PHE A 130 12.62 -9.54 -3.97
CA PHE A 130 13.99 -9.98 -4.22
C PHE A 130 14.69 -8.95 -5.10
N GLU A 131 15.87 -8.54 -4.69
CA GLU A 131 16.73 -7.62 -5.44
C GLU A 131 18.17 -8.11 -5.42
N THR A 132 18.84 -8.09 -6.57
CA THR A 132 20.25 -8.51 -6.69
C THR A 132 20.90 -7.82 -7.87
N LEU A 133 22.23 -7.78 -7.87
CA LEU A 133 23.01 -7.38 -9.04
C LEU A 133 22.93 -8.46 -10.13
N SER A 134 22.90 -8.07 -11.41
CA SER A 134 22.84 -9.01 -12.54
C SER A 134 23.99 -10.03 -12.51
N ALA A 135 25.18 -9.61 -12.07
CA ALA A 135 26.35 -10.50 -11.95
C ALA A 135 26.17 -11.62 -10.91
N ASN A 136 25.31 -11.42 -9.91
CA ASN A 136 25.06 -12.37 -8.82
C ASN A 136 23.76 -13.15 -9.00
N ARG A 137 22.99 -12.86 -10.07
CA ARG A 137 21.64 -13.35 -10.32
C ARG A 137 21.45 -14.83 -10.03
N ASP A 138 22.27 -15.69 -10.63
CA ASP A 138 22.05 -17.14 -10.56
C ASP A 138 22.26 -17.67 -9.14
N LYS A 139 23.31 -17.21 -8.45
CA LYS A 139 23.59 -17.60 -7.06
C LYS A 139 22.56 -17.05 -6.08
N ALA A 140 22.12 -15.81 -6.29
CA ALA A 140 21.07 -15.20 -5.47
C ALA A 140 19.72 -15.89 -5.71
N ALA A 141 19.42 -16.29 -6.96
CA ALA A 141 18.21 -17.06 -7.28
C ALA A 141 18.21 -18.46 -6.60
N GLU A 142 19.37 -19.13 -6.50
CA GLU A 142 19.50 -20.38 -5.74
C GLU A 142 19.16 -20.18 -4.26
N LEU A 143 19.61 -19.07 -3.67
CA LEU A 143 19.30 -18.76 -2.28
C LEU A 143 17.82 -18.44 -2.09
N LEU A 144 17.21 -17.65 -3.00
CA LEU A 144 15.76 -17.41 -3.01
C LEU A 144 14.96 -18.72 -3.17
N LYS A 145 15.40 -19.62 -4.07
CA LYS A 145 14.80 -20.94 -4.24
C LYS A 145 14.75 -21.73 -2.93
N LEU A 146 15.87 -21.75 -2.19
CA LEU A 146 15.91 -22.42 -0.90
C LEU A 146 14.89 -21.85 0.08
N SER A 147 14.81 -20.51 0.21
CA SER A 147 13.83 -19.86 1.06
C SER A 147 12.39 -20.22 0.68
N VAL A 148 12.07 -20.16 -0.61
CA VAL A 148 10.72 -20.38 -1.12
C VAL A 148 10.30 -21.84 -1.06
N GLN A 149 11.22 -22.78 -1.36
CA GLN A 149 10.89 -24.21 -1.46
C GLN A 149 11.21 -25.02 -0.22
N HIS A 150 12.25 -24.64 0.54
CA HIS A 150 12.81 -25.42 1.63
C HIS A 150 13.13 -24.56 2.86
N PRO A 151 12.19 -23.73 3.37
CA PRO A 151 12.42 -22.99 4.62
C PRO A 151 12.62 -23.97 5.78
N ARG A 152 13.55 -23.67 6.68
CA ARG A 152 13.89 -24.58 7.79
C ARG A 152 12.95 -24.47 8.97
N PHE A 153 12.61 -23.24 9.34
CA PHE A 153 11.89 -22.95 10.57
C PHE A 153 12.49 -23.69 11.78
N ASP A 154 13.82 -23.56 11.97
CA ASP A 154 14.51 -24.17 13.11
C ASP A 154 13.92 -23.67 14.43
N GLN A 155 13.82 -24.52 15.43
CA GLN A 155 13.08 -24.23 16.67
C GLN A 155 13.67 -23.05 17.45
N ASP A 156 14.98 -22.88 17.44
CA ASP A 156 15.69 -21.75 18.05
C ASP A 156 15.36 -20.41 17.35
N ALA A 157 15.32 -20.41 16.01
CA ALA A 157 14.90 -19.25 15.23
C ALA A 157 13.41 -18.95 15.45
N VAL A 158 12.55 -19.96 15.43
CA VAL A 158 11.11 -19.80 15.74
C VAL A 158 10.91 -19.13 17.09
N GLU A 159 11.62 -19.58 18.13
CA GLU A 159 11.47 -19.00 19.46
C GLU A 159 12.01 -17.57 19.54
N ARG A 160 13.15 -17.28 18.91
CA ARG A 160 13.72 -15.93 18.86
C ARG A 160 12.77 -14.95 18.15
N ILE A 161 12.24 -15.33 16.99
CA ILE A 161 11.29 -14.50 16.23
C ILE A 161 9.97 -14.36 16.99
N ARG A 162 9.47 -15.42 17.65
CA ARG A 162 8.29 -15.35 18.51
C ARG A 162 8.44 -14.26 19.56
N GLN A 163 9.56 -14.24 20.30
CA GLN A 163 9.80 -13.24 21.34
C GLN A 163 9.83 -11.82 20.75
N GLN A 164 10.40 -11.65 19.57
CA GLN A 164 10.40 -10.37 18.86
C GLN A 164 8.99 -9.94 18.46
N LEU A 165 8.18 -10.84 17.91
CA LEU A 165 6.79 -10.55 17.52
C LEU A 165 5.94 -10.22 18.75
N ILE A 166 6.09 -10.95 19.85
CA ILE A 166 5.39 -10.65 21.11
C ILE A 166 5.79 -9.28 21.65
N ALA A 167 7.07 -8.94 21.63
CA ALA A 167 7.53 -7.61 22.05
C ALA A 167 6.90 -6.50 21.18
N ASN A 168 6.84 -6.71 19.85
CA ASN A 168 6.19 -5.77 18.92
C ASN A 168 4.69 -5.62 19.20
N LEU A 169 3.99 -6.71 19.52
CA LEU A 169 2.57 -6.68 19.89
C LEU A 169 2.33 -5.91 21.19
N ILE A 170 3.15 -6.15 22.23
CA ILE A 170 3.08 -5.39 23.49
C ILE A 170 3.31 -3.90 23.26
N TYR A 171 4.19 -3.55 22.33
CA TYR A 171 4.41 -2.15 21.94
C TYR A 171 3.23 -1.59 21.17
N ALA A 172 2.66 -2.36 20.24
CA ALA A 172 1.49 -1.97 19.45
C ALA A 172 0.25 -1.72 20.30
N ASP A 173 0.09 -2.47 21.40
CA ASP A 173 -1.02 -2.28 22.35
C ASP A 173 -0.96 -0.96 23.13
N LYS A 174 0.18 -0.25 23.11
CA LYS A 174 0.34 1.09 23.68
C LYS A 174 0.11 2.21 22.66
N ASP A 175 -0.02 1.88 21.39
CA ASP A 175 -0.27 2.84 20.31
C ASP A 175 -1.78 2.97 20.07
N PRO A 176 -2.38 4.13 20.37
CA PRO A 176 -3.83 4.32 20.24
C PRO A 176 -4.32 4.17 18.79
N GLY A 177 -3.49 4.48 17.79
CA GLY A 177 -3.83 4.34 16.37
C GLY A 177 -3.90 2.88 15.93
N LYS A 178 -2.91 2.06 16.35
CA LYS A 178 -2.90 0.62 16.08
C LYS A 178 -4.05 -0.09 16.75
N VAL A 179 -4.32 0.25 18.02
CA VAL A 179 -5.47 -0.28 18.75
C VAL A 179 -6.78 0.15 18.07
N ALA A 180 -6.94 1.42 17.70
CA ALA A 180 -8.14 1.91 17.04
C ALA A 180 -8.42 1.19 15.72
N MET A 181 -7.38 0.98 14.89
CA MET A 181 -7.51 0.28 13.60
C MET A 181 -7.90 -1.19 13.80
N ARG A 182 -7.21 -1.90 14.70
CA ARG A 182 -7.53 -3.30 15.03
C ARG A 182 -8.96 -3.47 15.49
N GLU A 183 -9.39 -2.64 16.44
CA GLU A 183 -10.73 -2.70 17.01
C GLU A 183 -11.82 -2.25 16.03
N TRP A 184 -11.48 -1.35 15.09
CA TRP A 184 -12.35 -0.97 13.99
C TRP A 184 -12.62 -2.17 13.07
N TYR A 185 -11.56 -2.90 12.65
CA TYR A 185 -11.74 -4.12 11.86
C TYR A 185 -12.52 -5.20 12.59
N ALA A 186 -12.24 -5.41 13.88
CA ALA A 186 -12.97 -6.35 14.70
C ALA A 186 -14.48 -6.02 14.79
N GLN A 187 -14.82 -4.72 14.84
CA GLN A 187 -16.20 -4.24 14.86
C GLN A 187 -16.85 -4.31 13.46
N ALA A 188 -16.15 -3.86 12.42
CA ALA A 188 -16.67 -3.78 11.06
C ALA A 188 -16.95 -5.16 10.43
N PHE A 189 -16.17 -6.17 10.79
CA PHE A 189 -16.19 -7.49 10.18
C PHE A 189 -16.41 -8.63 11.18
N ALA A 190 -17.19 -8.39 12.24
CA ALA A 190 -17.44 -9.40 13.26
C ALA A 190 -17.90 -10.75 12.64
N GLY A 191 -17.24 -11.84 13.02
CA GLY A 191 -17.50 -13.19 12.48
C GLY A 191 -16.81 -13.52 11.16
N HIS A 192 -16.14 -12.57 10.51
CA HIS A 192 -15.39 -12.78 9.29
C HIS A 192 -13.87 -12.85 9.58
N PRO A 193 -13.05 -13.57 8.78
CA PRO A 193 -11.58 -13.59 8.94
C PRO A 193 -10.94 -12.20 9.01
N TYR A 194 -11.49 -11.20 8.36
CA TYR A 194 -10.98 -9.82 8.40
C TYR A 194 -11.08 -9.14 9.78
N ALA A 195 -11.94 -9.63 10.67
CA ALA A 195 -11.99 -9.17 12.05
C ALA A 195 -10.77 -9.55 12.87
N ARG A 196 -10.04 -10.59 12.43
CA ARG A 196 -8.87 -11.09 13.17
C ARG A 196 -7.71 -10.10 13.07
N PRO A 197 -6.94 -9.90 14.16
CA PRO A 197 -5.72 -9.08 14.12
C PRO A 197 -4.70 -9.68 13.14
N SER A 198 -4.24 -8.90 12.17
CA SER A 198 -3.31 -9.40 11.13
C SER A 198 -2.01 -9.93 11.73
N SER A 199 -1.43 -9.24 12.71
CA SER A 199 -0.22 -9.71 13.40
C SER A 199 -0.51 -10.66 14.58
N GLY A 200 -1.77 -11.08 14.77
CA GLY A 200 -2.18 -11.89 15.91
C GLY A 200 -2.30 -11.09 17.20
N THR A 201 -2.30 -11.83 18.32
CA THR A 201 -2.24 -11.32 19.68
C THR A 201 -1.11 -12.04 20.42
N VAL A 202 -0.71 -11.55 21.60
CA VAL A 202 0.27 -12.25 22.46
C VAL A 202 -0.18 -13.69 22.71
N ASP A 203 -1.47 -13.91 22.98
CA ASP A 203 -2.02 -15.25 23.21
C ASP A 203 -1.94 -16.14 21.97
N THR A 204 -2.35 -15.66 20.79
CA THR A 204 -2.35 -16.49 19.57
C THR A 204 -0.93 -16.76 19.06
N VAL A 205 -0.03 -15.76 19.07
CA VAL A 205 1.36 -15.91 18.63
C VAL A 205 2.15 -16.84 19.53
N SER A 206 1.86 -16.85 20.84
CA SER A 206 2.47 -17.79 21.78
C SER A 206 2.11 -19.26 21.49
N LYS A 207 0.99 -19.52 20.82
CA LYS A 207 0.49 -20.86 20.50
C LYS A 207 0.88 -21.36 19.11
N ILE A 208 1.44 -20.49 18.24
CA ILE A 208 1.88 -20.89 16.90
C ILE A 208 3.09 -21.82 17.03
N THR A 209 3.02 -22.97 16.40
CA THR A 209 4.10 -23.96 16.38
C THR A 209 4.84 -23.94 15.05
N ARG A 210 6.00 -24.60 15.01
CA ARG A 210 6.71 -24.87 13.77
C ARG A 210 5.83 -25.60 12.74
N ASP A 211 5.04 -26.54 13.18
CA ASP A 211 4.15 -27.31 12.31
C ASP A 211 3.03 -26.43 11.70
N ASP A 212 2.57 -25.41 12.41
CA ASP A 212 1.62 -24.43 11.86
C ASP A 212 2.24 -23.63 10.71
N LEU A 213 3.51 -23.23 10.86
CA LEU A 213 4.25 -22.52 9.81
C LEU A 213 4.46 -23.41 8.57
N LEU A 214 4.87 -24.67 8.78
CA LEU A 214 5.01 -25.63 7.68
C LEU A 214 3.68 -25.94 7.00
N ALA A 215 2.61 -26.09 7.76
CA ALA A 215 1.26 -26.32 7.21
C ALA A 215 0.77 -25.13 6.41
N TYR A 216 0.98 -23.89 6.91
CA TYR A 216 0.64 -22.67 6.19
C TYR A 216 1.46 -22.55 4.89
N HIS A 217 2.78 -22.75 4.95
CA HIS A 217 3.66 -22.74 3.78
C HIS A 217 3.15 -23.71 2.70
N LYS A 218 2.93 -24.98 3.06
CA LYS A 218 2.48 -26.02 2.15
C LYS A 218 1.13 -25.68 1.46
N ARG A 219 0.24 -24.99 2.15
CA ARG A 219 -1.08 -24.62 1.63
C ARG A 219 -1.03 -23.43 0.68
N ILE A 220 -0.17 -22.45 0.95
CA ILE A 220 -0.19 -21.15 0.28
C ILE A 220 0.81 -21.09 -0.88
N PHE A 221 2.01 -21.62 -0.69
CA PHE A 221 3.09 -21.53 -1.69
C PHE A 221 2.86 -22.57 -2.81
N ALA A 222 2.16 -22.15 -3.87
CA ALA A 222 1.83 -23.01 -5.01
C ALA A 222 1.88 -22.20 -6.31
N ARG A 223 2.09 -22.91 -7.44
CA ARG A 223 2.30 -22.27 -8.75
C ARG A 223 1.05 -21.61 -9.32
N ASP A 224 -0.14 -22.19 -9.12
CA ASP A 224 -1.41 -21.61 -9.58
C ASP A 224 -1.81 -20.34 -8.80
N ASN A 225 -1.19 -20.14 -7.64
CA ASN A 225 -1.45 -19.05 -6.72
C ASN A 225 -0.43 -17.90 -6.84
N LEU A 226 0.58 -18.07 -7.70
CA LEU A 226 1.73 -17.18 -7.82
C LEU A 226 1.52 -16.11 -8.89
N LYS A 227 1.89 -14.88 -8.56
CA LYS A 227 2.04 -13.76 -9.49
C LYS A 227 3.45 -13.22 -9.40
N VAL A 228 4.07 -12.92 -10.55
CA VAL A 228 5.48 -12.50 -10.61
C VAL A 228 5.61 -11.28 -11.50
N VAL A 229 6.39 -10.32 -11.06
CA VAL A 229 6.82 -9.16 -11.87
C VAL A 229 8.33 -8.96 -11.68
N ALA A 230 9.04 -8.80 -12.79
CA ALA A 230 10.46 -8.45 -12.79
C ALA A 230 10.68 -7.12 -13.53
N VAL A 231 11.59 -6.33 -13.01
CA VAL A 231 12.07 -5.09 -13.64
C VAL A 231 13.57 -5.02 -13.47
N GLY A 232 14.29 -4.81 -14.57
CA GLY A 232 15.74 -4.64 -14.52
C GLY A 232 16.51 -5.31 -15.64
N ASP A 233 17.77 -5.53 -15.36
CA ASP A 233 18.75 -6.06 -16.31
C ASP A 233 18.64 -7.60 -16.44
N ILE A 234 17.57 -8.02 -17.08
CA ILE A 234 17.25 -9.43 -17.33
C ILE A 234 16.39 -9.55 -18.60
N THR A 235 16.72 -10.51 -19.45
CA THR A 235 15.96 -10.80 -20.67
C THR A 235 14.75 -11.72 -20.38
N PRO A 236 13.76 -11.80 -21.31
CA PRO A 236 12.61 -12.71 -21.17
C PRO A 236 13.01 -14.18 -20.99
N ALA A 237 14.03 -14.65 -21.72
CA ALA A 237 14.50 -16.03 -21.62
C ALA A 237 15.17 -16.32 -20.27
N GLU A 238 16.00 -15.40 -19.79
CA GLU A 238 16.65 -15.51 -18.48
C GLU A 238 15.63 -15.46 -17.34
N LEU A 239 14.65 -14.56 -17.43
CA LEU A 239 13.58 -14.49 -16.42
C LEU A 239 12.76 -15.78 -16.43
N GLY A 240 12.40 -16.31 -17.61
CA GLY A 240 11.67 -17.57 -17.71
C GLY A 240 12.38 -18.72 -17.00
N LYS A 241 13.74 -18.82 -17.22
CA LYS A 241 14.56 -19.82 -16.51
C LYS A 241 14.60 -19.56 -15.01
N LEU A 242 14.84 -18.32 -14.58
CA LEU A 242 14.94 -17.96 -13.16
C LEU A 242 13.66 -18.31 -12.40
N ILE A 243 12.49 -17.95 -12.94
CA ILE A 243 11.21 -18.23 -12.25
C ILE A 243 10.89 -19.72 -12.19
N ASP A 244 11.27 -20.50 -13.20
CA ASP A 244 11.13 -21.96 -13.16
C ASP A 244 12.09 -22.59 -12.13
N ASP A 245 13.33 -22.12 -12.09
CA ASP A 245 14.30 -22.59 -11.09
C ASP A 245 13.83 -22.29 -9.65
N VAL A 246 13.31 -21.07 -9.41
CA VAL A 246 12.89 -20.61 -8.08
C VAL A 246 11.55 -21.22 -7.65
N PHE A 247 10.54 -21.22 -8.52
CA PHE A 247 9.17 -21.54 -8.16
C PHE A 247 8.66 -22.88 -8.74
N GLY A 248 9.37 -23.47 -9.70
CA GLY A 248 8.92 -24.68 -10.41
C GLY A 248 8.76 -25.91 -9.50
N GLY A 249 9.52 -25.99 -8.39
CA GLY A 249 9.44 -27.06 -7.40
C GLY A 249 8.25 -26.93 -6.43
N LEU A 250 7.52 -25.82 -6.46
CA LEU A 250 6.33 -25.62 -5.62
C LEU A 250 5.18 -26.55 -6.06
N PRO A 251 4.24 -26.90 -5.16
CA PRO A 251 3.02 -27.59 -5.49
C PRO A 251 2.29 -26.93 -6.67
N ALA A 252 1.61 -27.73 -7.48
CA ALA A 252 0.86 -27.19 -8.64
C ALA A 252 -0.34 -26.34 -8.22
N LYS A 253 -0.98 -26.71 -7.08
CA LYS A 253 -2.21 -26.07 -6.58
C LYS A 253 -2.10 -25.70 -5.11
N ALA A 254 -2.59 -24.51 -4.79
CA ALA A 254 -2.78 -24.05 -3.42
C ALA A 254 -4.03 -24.70 -2.80
N ASP A 255 -4.01 -24.86 -1.48
CA ASP A 255 -5.14 -25.34 -0.68
C ASP A 255 -5.68 -24.20 0.18
N LEU A 256 -6.33 -23.23 -0.48
CA LEU A 256 -6.87 -22.05 0.19
C LEU A 256 -8.20 -22.37 0.88
N LEU A 257 -8.36 -21.91 2.11
CA LEU A 257 -9.65 -21.92 2.79
C LEU A 257 -10.63 -20.96 2.08
N PRO A 258 -11.89 -21.34 1.92
CA PRO A 258 -12.88 -20.44 1.34
C PRO A 258 -13.13 -19.24 2.26
N VAL A 259 -13.05 -18.03 1.70
CA VAL A 259 -13.37 -16.78 2.37
C VAL A 259 -14.55 -16.14 1.66
N ALA A 260 -15.62 -15.85 2.39
CA ALA A 260 -16.82 -15.24 1.82
C ALA A 260 -16.58 -13.75 1.50
N LYS A 261 -17.30 -13.21 0.50
CA LYS A 261 -17.40 -11.75 0.35
C LYS A 261 -18.15 -11.16 1.54
N THR A 262 -17.74 -10.00 1.97
CA THR A 262 -18.32 -9.33 3.11
C THR A 262 -18.36 -7.81 2.90
N GLU A 263 -19.20 -7.14 3.66
CA GLU A 263 -19.24 -5.69 3.76
C GLU A 263 -19.17 -5.30 5.24
N PRO A 264 -18.66 -4.11 5.57
CA PRO A 264 -18.73 -3.61 6.93
C PRO A 264 -20.17 -3.58 7.44
N ILE A 265 -20.39 -3.93 8.69
CA ILE A 265 -21.72 -4.01 9.29
C ILE A 265 -22.45 -2.68 9.16
N PRO A 266 -23.64 -2.63 8.54
CA PRO A 266 -24.36 -1.38 8.31
C PRO A 266 -24.96 -0.80 9.60
N GLY A 267 -25.39 0.48 9.54
CA GLY A 267 -26.18 1.13 10.60
C GLY A 267 -25.39 1.99 11.57
N GLY A 268 -24.14 2.27 11.26
CA GLY A 268 -23.30 3.18 12.06
C GLY A 268 -23.09 2.70 13.51
N SER A 269 -21.91 2.88 14.02
CA SER A 269 -21.62 2.51 15.41
C SER A 269 -20.44 3.31 15.92
N GLN A 270 -20.36 3.51 17.22
CA GLN A 270 -19.26 4.20 17.86
C GLN A 270 -18.80 3.38 19.06
N ARG A 271 -17.51 3.01 19.04
CA ARG A 271 -16.86 2.35 20.18
C ARG A 271 -15.82 3.30 20.77
N VAL A 272 -15.81 3.45 22.06
CA VAL A 272 -14.82 4.23 22.81
C VAL A 272 -14.05 3.27 23.69
N ILE A 273 -12.73 3.29 23.58
CA ILE A 273 -11.80 2.47 24.36
C ILE A 273 -10.97 3.41 25.21
N ASP A 274 -11.09 3.29 26.52
CA ASP A 274 -10.32 4.11 27.46
C ASP A 274 -8.85 3.73 27.42
N MET A 275 -8.02 4.71 27.09
CA MET A 275 -6.57 4.62 27.14
C MET A 275 -6.00 5.92 27.71
N GLY A 276 -5.10 5.82 28.69
CA GLY A 276 -4.49 6.98 29.37
C GLY A 276 -3.48 7.73 28.52
N VAL A 277 -3.92 8.29 27.38
CA VAL A 277 -3.06 9.04 26.43
C VAL A 277 -3.52 10.51 26.34
N PRO A 278 -2.57 11.45 26.05
CA PRO A 278 -2.90 12.87 25.96
C PRO A 278 -3.76 13.23 24.75
N GLN A 279 -3.72 12.44 23.70
CA GLN A 279 -4.50 12.60 22.47
C GLN A 279 -5.31 11.34 22.20
N SER A 280 -6.58 11.51 21.84
CA SER A 280 -7.39 10.42 21.30
C SER A 280 -7.11 10.24 19.80
N VAL A 281 -7.18 9.00 19.35
CA VAL A 281 -7.20 8.65 17.93
C VAL A 281 -8.53 8.02 17.59
N ALA A 282 -9.16 8.49 16.53
CA ALA A 282 -10.34 7.85 15.96
C ALA A 282 -10.00 7.26 14.59
N VAL A 283 -10.42 6.01 14.38
CA VAL A 283 -10.55 5.38 13.08
C VAL A 283 -12.03 5.35 12.72
N PHE A 284 -12.36 5.79 11.53
CA PHE A 284 -13.72 5.83 11.03
C PHE A 284 -13.80 5.31 9.59
N GLY A 285 -14.89 4.65 9.24
CA GLY A 285 -15.01 4.10 7.88
C GLY A 285 -16.37 3.49 7.62
N LEU A 286 -16.59 3.13 6.36
CA LEU A 286 -17.81 2.52 5.82
C LEU A 286 -17.47 1.69 4.58
N GLY A 287 -18.44 0.96 4.02
CA GLY A 287 -18.27 0.21 2.77
C GLY A 287 -18.00 1.12 1.57
N ALA A 288 -17.19 0.65 0.64
CA ALA A 288 -16.88 1.33 -0.61
C ALA A 288 -17.10 0.44 -1.83
N MET A 289 -16.94 1.00 -3.03
CA MET A 289 -17.04 0.25 -4.27
C MET A 289 -15.89 -0.75 -4.43
N PRO A 290 -16.17 -2.01 -4.83
CA PRO A 290 -15.14 -2.96 -5.21
C PRO A 290 -14.23 -2.43 -6.32
N ARG A 291 -12.99 -2.91 -6.38
CA ARG A 291 -11.97 -2.41 -7.32
C ARG A 291 -12.38 -2.45 -8.79
N MET A 292 -13.18 -3.43 -9.17
CA MET A 292 -13.69 -3.63 -10.55
C MET A 292 -15.03 -2.95 -10.80
N ASP A 293 -15.59 -2.22 -9.82
CA ASP A 293 -16.82 -1.44 -10.02
C ASP A 293 -16.55 -0.30 -11.03
N PRO A 294 -17.44 -0.07 -12.02
CA PRO A 294 -17.29 1.02 -12.98
C PRO A 294 -17.12 2.41 -12.35
N ASP A 295 -17.70 2.60 -11.17
CA ASP A 295 -17.60 3.86 -10.41
C ASP A 295 -16.34 3.98 -9.55
N PHE A 296 -15.50 2.93 -9.46
CA PHE A 296 -14.35 2.94 -8.56
C PHE A 296 -13.39 4.11 -8.79
N MET A 297 -13.04 4.40 -10.06
CA MET A 297 -12.13 5.52 -10.37
C MET A 297 -12.74 6.86 -10.00
N THR A 298 -14.05 7.03 -10.16
CA THR A 298 -14.76 8.24 -9.73
C THR A 298 -14.79 8.32 -8.20
N ALA A 299 -15.04 7.22 -7.50
CA ALA A 299 -14.97 7.16 -6.04
C ALA A 299 -13.56 7.49 -5.52
N PHE A 300 -12.53 7.03 -6.20
CA PHE A 300 -11.13 7.35 -5.88
C PHE A 300 -10.85 8.86 -6.00
N VAL A 301 -11.36 9.53 -7.05
CA VAL A 301 -11.24 10.99 -7.22
C VAL A 301 -12.04 11.73 -6.15
N VAL A 302 -13.28 11.30 -5.87
CA VAL A 302 -14.11 11.89 -4.80
C VAL A 302 -13.43 11.77 -3.44
N ASN A 303 -12.87 10.60 -3.13
CA ASN A 303 -12.09 10.42 -1.90
C ASN A 303 -10.85 11.31 -1.86
N HIS A 304 -10.14 11.48 -2.98
CA HIS A 304 -9.00 12.39 -3.04
C HIS A 304 -9.40 13.80 -2.63
N ILE A 305 -10.53 14.31 -3.14
CA ILE A 305 -11.05 15.64 -2.80
C ILE A 305 -11.48 15.70 -1.33
N LEU A 306 -12.12 14.64 -0.81
CA LEU A 306 -12.64 14.61 0.56
C LEU A 306 -11.50 14.58 1.60
N GLY A 307 -10.62 13.57 1.52
CA GLY A 307 -9.62 13.34 2.56
C GLY A 307 -8.30 12.73 2.07
N GLY A 308 -8.21 12.29 0.80
CA GLY A 308 -7.03 11.63 0.24
C GLY A 308 -5.99 12.57 -0.35
N GLY A 309 -6.31 13.85 -0.55
CA GLY A 309 -5.46 14.84 -1.22
C GLY A 309 -4.48 15.58 -0.30
N GLY A 310 -4.21 15.06 0.90
CA GLY A 310 -3.32 15.70 1.85
C GLY A 310 -3.82 17.09 2.26
N PHE A 311 -2.98 18.10 2.19
CA PHE A 311 -3.33 19.48 2.59
C PHE A 311 -4.44 20.11 1.74
N SER A 312 -4.64 19.69 0.50
CA SER A 312 -5.69 20.20 -0.37
C SER A 312 -7.06 19.55 -0.15
N ALA A 313 -7.14 18.53 0.71
CA ALA A 313 -8.38 17.82 0.98
C ALA A 313 -9.33 18.62 1.88
N LYS A 314 -10.65 18.49 1.65
CA LYS A 314 -11.70 19.19 2.42
C LYS A 314 -11.63 18.92 3.91
N LEU A 315 -11.35 17.68 4.32
CA LEU A 315 -11.21 17.35 5.74
C LEU A 315 -10.01 18.06 6.38
N MET A 316 -8.88 18.16 5.68
CA MET A 316 -7.72 18.91 6.17
C MET A 316 -8.02 20.40 6.29
N GLU A 317 -8.67 20.99 5.28
CA GLU A 317 -9.11 22.38 5.30
C GLU A 317 -9.99 22.66 6.52
N GLU A 318 -11.04 21.84 6.74
CA GLU A 318 -12.06 22.11 7.75
C GLU A 318 -11.60 21.77 9.19
N VAL A 319 -10.87 20.66 9.39
CA VAL A 319 -10.49 20.19 10.73
C VAL A 319 -9.16 20.84 11.19
N ARG A 320 -8.19 20.96 10.28
CA ARG A 320 -6.86 21.47 10.61
C ARG A 320 -6.73 22.97 10.35
N GLU A 321 -6.89 23.41 9.09
CA GLU A 321 -6.52 24.78 8.73
C GLU A 321 -7.45 25.82 9.32
N LYS A 322 -8.77 25.60 9.22
CA LYS A 322 -9.77 26.57 9.73
C LYS A 322 -9.94 26.54 11.24
N ARG A 323 -9.72 25.39 11.90
CA ARG A 323 -10.07 25.20 13.31
C ARG A 323 -8.93 24.77 14.21
N GLY A 324 -7.81 24.31 13.65
CA GLY A 324 -6.65 23.87 14.44
C GLY A 324 -6.92 22.68 15.35
N LEU A 325 -7.95 21.86 15.03
CA LEU A 325 -8.38 20.77 15.89
C LEU A 325 -7.44 19.58 15.84
N ALA A 326 -6.92 19.23 14.66
CA ALA A 326 -6.04 18.07 14.48
C ALA A 326 -4.82 18.42 13.65
N TYR A 327 -3.71 17.69 13.86
CA TYR A 327 -2.53 17.80 13.00
C TYR A 327 -2.76 17.14 11.64
N SER A 328 -3.46 16.02 11.61
CA SER A 328 -3.80 15.31 10.38
C SER A 328 -5.18 14.67 10.47
N VAL A 329 -5.88 14.68 9.37
CA VAL A 329 -7.09 13.91 9.12
C VAL A 329 -7.06 13.46 7.67
N TYR A 330 -7.34 12.20 7.41
CA TYR A 330 -7.28 11.63 6.06
C TYR A 330 -8.28 10.51 5.87
N THR A 331 -8.57 10.22 4.60
CA THR A 331 -9.33 9.05 4.17
C THR A 331 -8.68 8.39 2.96
N TYR A 332 -8.86 7.09 2.83
CA TYR A 332 -8.47 6.34 1.63
C TYR A 332 -9.47 5.22 1.36
N ILE A 333 -9.54 4.79 0.09
CA ILE A 333 -10.29 3.61 -0.29
C ILE A 333 -9.32 2.44 -0.32
N GLN A 334 -9.66 1.38 0.40
CA GLN A 334 -8.93 0.13 0.43
C GLN A 334 -9.80 -0.97 -0.20
N PRO A 335 -9.50 -1.34 -1.45
CA PRO A 335 -10.16 -2.47 -2.11
C PRO A 335 -9.44 -3.76 -1.76
N ASP A 336 -9.97 -4.49 -0.79
CA ASP A 336 -9.51 -5.85 -0.48
C ASP A 336 -10.24 -6.86 -1.38
N ARG A 337 -9.76 -8.09 -1.41
CA ARG A 337 -10.31 -9.15 -2.29
C ARG A 337 -11.76 -9.49 -2.01
N TYR A 338 -12.17 -9.48 -0.75
CA TYR A 338 -13.49 -9.89 -0.30
C TYR A 338 -14.35 -8.73 0.20
N THR A 339 -13.82 -7.51 0.22
CA THR A 339 -14.53 -6.29 0.60
C THR A 339 -13.89 -5.05 -0.03
N SER A 340 -14.54 -3.92 0.11
CA SER A 340 -13.92 -2.61 -0.15
C SER A 340 -14.41 -1.62 0.89
N ILE A 341 -13.50 -0.82 1.44
CA ILE A 341 -13.81 0.14 2.49
C ILE A 341 -13.27 1.52 2.14
N LEU A 342 -14.01 2.55 2.56
CA LEU A 342 -13.51 3.90 2.78
C LEU A 342 -13.17 4.01 4.25
N VAL A 343 -11.91 4.19 4.58
CA VAL A 343 -11.44 4.30 5.96
C VAL A 343 -10.58 5.53 6.13
N GLY A 344 -10.65 6.15 7.29
CA GLY A 344 -9.86 7.32 7.65
C GLY A 344 -9.50 7.35 9.12
N SER A 345 -8.62 8.28 9.45
CA SER A 345 -8.19 8.49 10.82
C SER A 345 -8.03 9.97 11.13
N VAL A 346 -8.25 10.32 12.40
CA VAL A 346 -7.96 11.63 12.96
C VAL A 346 -7.36 11.47 14.36
N ALA A 347 -6.30 12.21 14.65
CA ALA A 347 -5.68 12.30 15.97
C ALA A 347 -5.80 13.72 16.50
N THR A 348 -6.35 13.87 17.70
CA THR A 348 -6.59 15.19 18.31
C THR A 348 -6.60 15.13 19.83
N LYS A 349 -6.62 16.31 20.48
CA LYS A 349 -6.78 16.41 21.93
C LYS A 349 -8.08 15.74 22.36
N ASN A 350 -8.09 15.12 23.54
CA ASN A 350 -9.25 14.45 24.10
C ASN A 350 -10.52 15.33 24.12
N ALA A 351 -10.37 16.63 24.39
CA ALA A 351 -11.49 17.59 24.41
C ALA A 351 -12.05 17.91 23.02
N SER A 352 -11.27 17.75 21.95
CA SER A 352 -11.63 18.14 20.58
C SER A 352 -12.10 16.97 19.71
N MET A 353 -12.08 15.74 20.21
CA MET A 353 -12.40 14.55 19.40
C MET A 353 -13.86 14.54 18.93
N ALA A 354 -14.80 14.85 19.80
CA ALA A 354 -16.22 14.88 19.45
C ALA A 354 -16.50 15.90 18.33
N GLU A 355 -15.98 17.13 18.47
CA GLU A 355 -16.11 18.19 17.47
C GLU A 355 -15.48 17.79 16.15
N SER A 356 -14.28 17.20 16.17
CA SER A 356 -13.59 16.74 14.95
C SER A 356 -14.42 15.70 14.19
N LEU A 357 -14.99 14.72 14.87
CA LEU A 357 -15.86 13.71 14.26
C LEU A 357 -17.17 14.30 13.71
N ASP A 358 -17.74 15.28 14.38
CA ASP A 358 -18.93 15.97 13.89
C ASP A 358 -18.66 16.76 12.61
N ILE A 359 -17.50 17.42 12.52
CA ILE A 359 -17.06 18.11 11.30
C ILE A 359 -16.85 17.09 10.18
N ILE A 360 -16.19 15.97 10.45
CA ILE A 360 -15.98 14.90 9.46
C ILE A 360 -17.32 14.40 8.91
N ARG A 361 -18.28 14.12 9.79
CA ARG A 361 -19.65 13.69 9.37
C ARG A 361 -20.35 14.76 8.54
N LYS A 362 -20.24 16.04 8.93
CA LYS A 362 -20.83 17.16 8.20
C LYS A 362 -20.23 17.33 6.81
N GLU A 363 -18.91 17.24 6.68
CA GLU A 363 -18.25 17.35 5.38
C GLU A 363 -18.55 16.14 4.48
N MET A 364 -18.60 14.93 5.03
CA MET A 364 -19.06 13.75 4.29
C MET A 364 -20.51 13.92 3.80
N LYS A 365 -21.39 14.40 4.64
CA LYS A 365 -22.80 14.67 4.28
C LYS A 365 -22.90 15.74 3.19
N LYS A 366 -22.20 16.86 3.36
CA LYS A 366 -22.15 17.95 2.37
C LYS A 366 -21.62 17.46 1.01
N MET A 367 -20.57 16.64 1.01
CA MET A 367 -20.04 16.04 -0.20
C MET A 367 -21.02 15.04 -0.83
N ALA A 368 -21.75 14.26 -0.02
CA ALA A 368 -22.79 13.35 -0.52
C ALA A 368 -23.96 14.08 -1.17
N GLU A 369 -24.43 15.19 -0.58
CA GLU A 369 -25.59 15.95 -1.03
C GLU A 369 -25.30 16.86 -2.22
N ASN A 370 -24.15 17.55 -2.21
CA ASN A 370 -23.83 18.58 -3.20
C ASN A 370 -22.74 18.13 -4.21
N GLY A 371 -21.96 17.11 -3.86
CA GLY A 371 -20.75 16.70 -4.59
C GLY A 371 -19.62 17.74 -4.50
N PRO A 372 -18.53 17.51 -5.22
CA PRO A 372 -17.43 18.47 -5.36
C PRO A 372 -17.84 19.64 -6.28
N THR A 373 -17.10 20.74 -6.21
CA THR A 373 -17.16 21.80 -7.23
C THR A 373 -16.39 21.40 -8.50
N GLN A 374 -16.61 22.10 -9.62
CA GLN A 374 -15.83 21.89 -10.84
C GLN A 374 -14.33 22.15 -10.57
N ALA A 375 -14.00 23.20 -9.85
CA ALA A 375 -12.61 23.54 -9.50
C ALA A 375 -11.93 22.43 -8.64
N ASP A 376 -12.64 21.85 -7.68
CA ASP A 376 -12.13 20.72 -6.89
C ASP A 376 -11.84 19.50 -7.78
N LEU A 377 -12.75 19.19 -8.72
CA LEU A 377 -12.61 18.10 -9.66
C LEU A 377 -11.42 18.30 -10.60
N ASP A 378 -11.27 19.51 -11.18
CA ASP A 378 -10.19 19.82 -12.11
C ASP A 378 -8.82 19.77 -11.40
N ALA A 379 -8.73 20.31 -10.19
CA ALA A 379 -7.51 20.24 -9.38
C ALA A 379 -7.14 18.79 -9.03
N ALA A 380 -8.11 17.96 -8.63
CA ALA A 380 -7.89 16.56 -8.33
C ALA A 380 -7.42 15.76 -9.56
N LYS A 381 -8.07 15.96 -10.72
CA LYS A 381 -7.66 15.35 -11.98
C LYS A 381 -6.23 15.72 -12.35
N SER A 382 -5.90 17.01 -12.34
CA SER A 382 -4.57 17.50 -12.66
C SER A 382 -3.50 16.89 -11.76
N TYR A 383 -3.74 16.83 -10.45
CA TYR A 383 -2.81 16.23 -9.51
C TYR A 383 -2.67 14.71 -9.72
N LEU A 384 -3.77 13.98 -9.81
CA LEU A 384 -3.77 12.52 -9.90
C LEU A 384 -3.19 12.01 -11.23
N THR A 385 -3.35 12.75 -12.32
CA THR A 385 -2.75 12.38 -13.61
C THR A 385 -1.29 12.81 -13.68
N GLY A 386 -0.96 14.03 -13.25
CA GLY A 386 0.42 14.54 -13.28
C GLY A 386 1.38 13.81 -12.34
N SER A 387 0.92 13.42 -11.13
CA SER A 387 1.76 12.73 -10.16
C SER A 387 1.91 11.23 -10.43
N TYR A 388 1.16 10.65 -11.37
CA TYR A 388 1.17 9.20 -11.59
C TYR A 388 2.52 8.67 -12.06
N ALA A 389 3.21 9.40 -12.94
CA ALA A 389 4.53 9.03 -13.44
C ALA A 389 5.59 8.90 -12.31
N LEU A 390 5.45 9.67 -11.23
CA LEU A 390 6.37 9.62 -10.09
C LEU A 390 6.31 8.30 -9.29
N ARG A 391 5.36 7.43 -9.60
CA ARG A 391 5.24 6.10 -9.00
C ARG A 391 6.13 5.06 -9.68
N PHE A 392 6.80 5.42 -10.77
CA PHE A 392 7.59 4.54 -11.63
C PHE A 392 9.05 5.01 -11.76
N ASP A 393 9.63 5.55 -10.68
CA ASP A 393 10.95 6.17 -10.68
C ASP A 393 12.10 5.19 -10.36
N THR A 394 11.80 3.99 -9.87
CA THR A 394 12.79 2.93 -9.60
C THR A 394 12.27 1.55 -10.01
N ASN A 395 13.18 0.61 -10.34
CA ASN A 395 12.82 -0.77 -10.70
C ASN A 395 11.90 -1.41 -9.64
N SER A 396 12.22 -1.24 -8.36
CA SER A 396 11.43 -1.79 -7.25
C SER A 396 10.02 -1.20 -7.17
N LYS A 397 9.86 0.13 -7.38
CA LYS A 397 8.54 0.77 -7.40
C LYS A 397 7.74 0.36 -8.64
N ILE A 398 8.38 0.29 -9.81
CA ILE A 398 7.73 -0.20 -11.03
C ILE A 398 7.20 -1.62 -10.79
N ALA A 399 8.06 -2.52 -10.32
CA ALA A 399 7.68 -3.91 -10.05
C ALA A 399 6.52 -4.00 -9.05
N SER A 400 6.55 -3.19 -7.98
CA SER A 400 5.49 -3.16 -6.97
C SER A 400 4.15 -2.65 -7.52
N GLN A 401 4.16 -1.58 -8.35
CA GLN A 401 2.94 -1.06 -8.99
C GLN A 401 2.35 -2.10 -9.95
N LEU A 402 3.18 -2.74 -10.76
CA LEU A 402 2.73 -3.75 -11.71
C LEU A 402 2.21 -5.01 -11.02
N LEU A 403 2.84 -5.45 -9.92
CA LEU A 403 2.35 -6.57 -9.13
C LEU A 403 0.98 -6.27 -8.51
N GLY A 404 0.78 -5.06 -8.00
CA GLY A 404 -0.52 -4.62 -7.49
C GLY A 404 -1.60 -4.68 -8.57
N LEU A 405 -1.32 -4.18 -9.78
CA LEU A 405 -2.26 -4.27 -10.91
C LEU A 405 -2.57 -5.72 -11.30
N MET A 406 -1.56 -6.58 -11.35
CA MET A 406 -1.73 -8.00 -11.65
C MET A 406 -2.60 -8.69 -10.59
N GLN A 407 -2.43 -8.34 -9.30
CA GLN A 407 -3.26 -8.86 -8.22
C GLN A 407 -4.70 -8.40 -8.27
N GLU A 408 -4.92 -7.15 -8.66
CA GLU A 408 -6.25 -6.59 -8.87
C GLU A 408 -6.94 -7.11 -10.15
N GLY A 409 -6.26 -7.93 -10.97
CA GLY A 409 -6.79 -8.53 -12.20
C GLY A 409 -6.77 -7.62 -13.43
N PHE A 410 -5.96 -6.54 -13.40
CA PHE A 410 -5.76 -5.67 -14.57
C PHE A 410 -4.70 -6.24 -15.52
N GLY A 411 -4.82 -5.84 -16.79
CA GLY A 411 -3.77 -6.03 -17.78
C GLY A 411 -2.68 -4.94 -17.70
N PRO A 412 -1.53 -5.15 -18.37
CA PRO A 412 -0.44 -4.17 -18.41
C PRO A 412 -0.85 -2.84 -19.06
N ASP A 413 -1.85 -2.83 -19.95
CA ASP A 413 -2.42 -1.65 -20.60
C ASP A 413 -3.08 -0.67 -19.61
N TYR A 414 -3.36 -1.11 -18.39
CA TYR A 414 -3.93 -0.24 -17.37
C TYR A 414 -3.02 0.95 -17.03
N VAL A 415 -1.71 0.78 -17.09
CA VAL A 415 -0.75 1.86 -16.83
C VAL A 415 -0.99 3.05 -17.78
N GLU A 416 -1.27 2.77 -19.06
CA GLU A 416 -1.51 3.78 -20.08
C GLU A 416 -2.96 4.31 -20.06
N THR A 417 -3.92 3.47 -19.71
CA THR A 417 -5.35 3.81 -19.80
C THR A 417 -5.89 4.48 -18.54
N ARG A 418 -5.21 4.35 -17.39
CA ARG A 418 -5.67 4.90 -16.09
C ARG A 418 -5.94 6.41 -16.14
N ASN A 419 -5.01 7.18 -16.66
CA ASN A 419 -5.14 8.65 -16.68
C ASN A 419 -6.31 9.07 -17.56
N LYS A 420 -6.52 8.44 -18.70
CA LYS A 420 -7.69 8.69 -19.56
C LYS A 420 -9.01 8.44 -18.84
N LYS A 421 -9.07 7.38 -18.00
CA LYS A 421 -10.25 7.09 -17.16
C LYS A 421 -10.52 8.20 -16.14
N ILE A 422 -9.48 8.79 -15.53
CA ILE A 422 -9.62 9.93 -14.61
C ILE A 422 -10.06 11.18 -15.36
N GLU A 423 -9.45 11.46 -16.50
CA GLU A 423 -9.78 12.64 -17.32
C GLU A 423 -11.22 12.62 -17.83
N ALA A 424 -11.75 11.45 -18.13
CA ALA A 424 -13.13 11.28 -18.61
C ALA A 424 -14.21 11.51 -17.54
N ILE A 425 -13.86 11.56 -16.24
CA ILE A 425 -14.85 11.75 -15.16
C ILE A 425 -15.49 13.12 -15.27
N THR A 426 -16.81 13.18 -15.35
CA THR A 426 -17.58 14.42 -15.36
C THR A 426 -17.97 14.87 -13.95
N LEU A 427 -18.35 16.15 -13.80
CA LEU A 427 -18.88 16.63 -12.52
C LEU A 427 -20.17 15.91 -12.12
N ALA A 428 -20.99 15.53 -13.09
CA ALA A 428 -22.21 14.76 -12.86
C ALA A 428 -21.89 13.37 -12.30
N ASP A 429 -20.85 12.69 -12.84
CA ASP A 429 -20.38 11.41 -12.31
C ASP A 429 -19.85 11.56 -10.89
N ALA A 430 -19.02 12.59 -10.64
CA ALA A 430 -18.46 12.84 -9.32
C ALA A 430 -19.56 13.09 -8.27
N LYS A 431 -20.61 13.86 -8.61
CA LYS A 431 -21.76 14.10 -7.73
C LYS A 431 -22.56 12.83 -7.47
N ARG A 432 -22.89 12.07 -8.52
CA ARG A 432 -23.62 10.80 -8.41
C ARG A 432 -22.87 9.80 -7.54
N VAL A 433 -21.56 9.67 -7.76
CA VAL A 433 -20.73 8.70 -7.02
C VAL A 433 -20.47 9.18 -5.59
N ALA A 434 -20.33 10.47 -5.33
CA ALA A 434 -20.26 11.00 -3.98
C ALA A 434 -21.52 10.64 -3.16
N ALA A 435 -22.71 10.79 -3.74
CA ALA A 435 -23.97 10.39 -3.12
C ALA A 435 -24.09 8.87 -2.90
N ARG A 436 -23.49 8.06 -3.80
CA ARG A 436 -23.47 6.59 -3.66
C ARG A 436 -22.48 6.13 -2.58
N LEU A 437 -21.28 6.72 -2.54
CA LEU A 437 -20.19 6.33 -1.66
C LEU A 437 -20.39 6.79 -0.23
N LEU A 438 -20.74 8.05 -0.04
CA LEU A 438 -20.72 8.68 1.27
C LEU A 438 -22.09 8.53 1.96
N LYS A 439 -22.11 7.67 2.96
CA LYS A 439 -23.27 7.36 3.79
C LYS A 439 -22.92 7.58 5.27
N PRO A 440 -22.84 8.86 5.73
CA PRO A 440 -22.36 9.18 7.07
C PRO A 440 -23.15 8.51 8.18
N GLU A 441 -24.40 8.12 7.94
CA GLU A 441 -25.25 7.34 8.86
C GLU A 441 -24.71 5.91 9.08
N ASN A 442 -23.95 5.35 8.14
CA ASN A 442 -23.34 4.03 8.23
C ASN A 442 -21.90 4.06 8.77
N LEU A 443 -21.42 5.23 9.20
CA LEU A 443 -20.06 5.39 9.64
C LEU A 443 -19.77 4.60 10.91
N ILE A 444 -18.89 3.62 10.82
CA ILE A 444 -18.35 2.89 11.96
C ILE A 444 -17.17 3.70 12.51
N VAL A 445 -17.18 3.98 13.80
CA VAL A 445 -16.15 4.79 14.47
C VAL A 445 -15.60 4.03 15.67
N THR A 446 -14.28 3.96 15.76
CA THR A 446 -13.58 3.47 16.96
C THR A 446 -12.66 4.56 17.46
N VAL A 447 -12.83 4.97 18.71
CA VAL A 447 -12.01 5.99 19.37
C VAL A 447 -11.21 5.35 20.49
N VAL A 448 -9.92 5.60 20.52
CA VAL A 448 -9.02 5.16 21.60
C VAL A 448 -8.42 6.38 22.27
N GLY A 449 -8.59 6.48 23.58
CA GLY A 449 -8.18 7.61 24.40
C GLY A 449 -9.18 7.94 25.49
N LYS A 450 -9.22 9.19 25.96
CA LYS A 450 -10.18 9.70 26.92
C LYS A 450 -10.99 10.87 26.34
N PRO A 451 -11.75 10.66 25.24
CA PRO A 451 -12.47 11.74 24.57
C PRO A 451 -13.56 12.30 25.48
N ALA A 452 -13.56 13.62 25.69
CA ALA A 452 -14.54 14.28 26.55
C ALA A 452 -15.97 14.12 26.01
N GLY A 453 -16.90 13.71 26.89
CA GLY A 453 -18.32 13.59 26.58
C GLY A 453 -18.71 12.47 25.61
N MET A 454 -17.79 11.67 25.12
CA MET A 454 -18.08 10.57 24.20
C MET A 454 -18.34 9.26 24.96
N LYS A 455 -19.30 8.48 24.46
CA LYS A 455 -19.63 7.14 24.97
C LYS A 455 -19.77 6.17 23.81
N SER A 456 -19.60 4.88 24.10
CA SER A 456 -19.86 3.82 23.11
C SER A 456 -21.35 3.75 22.77
N VAL A 457 -21.63 3.71 21.45
CA VAL A 457 -22.97 3.48 20.90
C VAL A 457 -22.84 2.27 19.97
N ILE A 458 -23.19 1.09 20.48
CA ILE A 458 -23.12 -0.16 19.74
C ILE A 458 -24.57 -0.63 19.50
N PRO A 459 -24.99 -0.82 18.24
CA PRO A 459 -26.30 -1.37 17.92
C PRO A 459 -26.54 -2.71 18.64
N ALA A 460 -27.78 -2.96 19.06
CA ALA A 460 -28.11 -4.16 19.83
C ALA A 460 -27.70 -5.47 19.13
N ALA A 461 -27.77 -5.50 17.79
CA ALA A 461 -27.34 -6.65 16.98
C ALA A 461 -25.84 -6.96 17.06
N LEU A 462 -25.01 -6.02 17.52
CA LEU A 462 -23.55 -6.13 17.59
C LEU A 462 -23.03 -6.25 19.02
N ARG A 463 -23.92 -6.26 20.03
CA ARG A 463 -23.49 -6.45 21.41
C ARG A 463 -23.00 -7.88 21.59
N PRO A 464 -21.81 -8.12 22.19
CA PRO A 464 -21.41 -9.46 22.56
C PRO A 464 -22.54 -10.11 23.38
N VAL A 465 -22.88 -11.35 23.02
CA VAL A 465 -23.76 -12.15 23.88
C VAL A 465 -23.08 -12.23 25.25
N ALA A 466 -23.71 -11.69 26.27
CA ALA A 466 -23.18 -11.76 27.62
C ALA A 466 -22.87 -13.23 27.95
N ALA A 467 -21.62 -13.53 28.30
CA ALA A 467 -21.27 -14.86 28.78
C ALA A 467 -22.23 -15.20 29.95
N PRO A 468 -22.81 -16.43 29.99
CA PRO A 468 -23.68 -16.82 31.10
C PRO A 468 -22.88 -16.64 32.39
N SER A 469 -23.48 -15.88 33.33
CA SER A 469 -22.94 -15.69 34.66
C SER A 469 -22.75 -17.08 35.27
N ARG A 470 -21.50 -17.46 35.54
CA ARG A 470 -21.23 -18.64 36.36
C ARG A 470 -21.79 -18.35 37.72
N GLY A 471 -22.95 -18.96 38.03
CA GLY A 471 -23.51 -19.05 39.37
C GLY A 471 -22.69 -19.97 40.27
#